data_d523f3c224b3a960207f9eff65cedd9a
#
_entry.id   d523f3c224b3a960207f9eff65cedd9a
#
_cell.length_a   1.000
_cell.length_b   1.000
_cell.length_c   1.000
_cell.angle_alpha   90.00
_cell.angle_beta   90.00
_cell.angle_gamma   90.00
#
_symmetry.space_group_name_H-M   'P 1'
#
loop_
_entity.id
_entity.type
_entity.pdbx_description
1 polymer ?
#
loop_
_entity_poly.entity_id
_entity_poly.type
_entity_poly.pdbx_seq_one_letter_code
_entity_poly.pdbx_strand_id
1 'polypeptide(L)'
;MECIKCKKEIPDGAPYCCWCGKKQEARRSRTRGNGQGSAYQRGKTWTARWTERTYLDENDKLRQKMRTKGGFTSKRAALQYAANPPKEEQRSPTLREYYKTYLRGDYLSLSADRQGAAEKAFERMREIADREIDALTIAQIQDVIDRNASTYYTRKDMKTVLSHCYNLAIAEKQTTVNLAKYIKLPELEEKTPEPFTDTDVKKLWEAYAKDHFIGFILTMIYTGMMPGELLKLKKDMIDFEKNEIVRGGIKTKKRKET
;
A
#
# COMPACT_ATOMS: atom_id res chain seq x y z
N MET A 1 32.59 41.60 -37.36
CA MET A 1 31.68 42.20 -36.34
C MET A 1 31.82 43.69 -36.31
N GLU A 2 30.79 44.43 -35.88
CA GLU A 2 30.86 45.89 -35.74
C GLU A 2 31.42 46.33 -34.40
N CYS A 3 32.23 47.37 -34.36
CA CYS A 3 32.75 47.98 -33.13
C CYS A 3 31.64 48.60 -32.29
N ILE A 4 31.63 48.29 -30.96
CA ILE A 4 30.62 48.78 -30.01
C ILE A 4 30.63 50.32 -29.83
N LYS A 5 31.76 50.99 -30.18
CA LYS A 5 31.89 52.45 -30.02
C LYS A 5 31.72 53.18 -31.34
N CYS A 6 32.52 52.88 -32.39
CA CYS A 6 32.55 53.65 -33.62
C CYS A 6 31.73 53.03 -34.76
N LYS A 7 31.13 51.88 -34.58
CA LYS A 7 30.25 51.18 -35.54
C LYS A 7 30.93 50.73 -36.84
N LYS A 8 32.24 50.88 -36.96
CA LYS A 8 32.98 50.40 -38.12
C LYS A 8 33.22 48.89 -38.04
N GLU A 9 33.24 48.27 -39.17
CA GLU A 9 33.57 46.84 -39.28
C GLU A 9 34.98 46.53 -38.78
N ILE A 10 35.10 45.49 -37.98
CA ILE A 10 36.38 44.97 -37.45
C ILE A 10 36.38 43.46 -37.63
N PRO A 11 37.57 42.81 -37.70
CA PRO A 11 37.67 41.35 -37.73
C PRO A 11 36.90 40.65 -36.62
N ASP A 12 36.31 39.52 -36.92
CA ASP A 12 35.62 38.73 -35.91
C ASP A 12 36.59 38.22 -34.85
N GLY A 13 36.23 38.41 -33.56
CA GLY A 13 37.07 38.02 -32.44
C GLY A 13 38.14 39.01 -32.05
N ALA A 14 38.27 40.17 -32.73
CA ALA A 14 39.25 41.20 -32.38
C ALA A 14 39.03 41.73 -30.94
N PRO A 15 40.07 41.65 -30.05
CA PRO A 15 39.88 42.11 -28.67
C PRO A 15 39.81 43.67 -28.56
N TYR A 16 40.27 44.40 -29.55
CA TYR A 16 40.25 45.85 -29.65
C TYR A 16 39.85 46.31 -31.05
N CYS A 17 39.21 47.44 -31.14
CA CYS A 17 38.91 48.06 -32.43
C CYS A 17 40.15 48.66 -33.04
N CYS A 18 40.51 48.27 -34.26
CA CYS A 18 41.64 48.84 -35.02
C CYS A 18 41.49 50.33 -35.41
N TRP A 19 40.26 50.86 -35.38
CA TRP A 19 39.95 52.23 -35.77
C TRP A 19 39.88 53.20 -34.59
N CYS A 20 39.37 52.79 -33.42
CA CYS A 20 39.15 53.67 -32.30
C CYS A 20 39.78 53.19 -30.99
N GLY A 21 40.50 52.10 -31.00
CA GLY A 21 41.18 51.52 -29.86
C GLY A 21 40.23 50.94 -28.73
N LYS A 22 38.94 51.03 -28.95
CA LYS A 22 38.01 50.55 -27.92
C LYS A 22 38.07 49.02 -27.77
N LYS A 23 38.28 48.56 -26.51
CA LYS A 23 38.21 47.14 -26.18
C LYS A 23 36.84 46.55 -26.49
N GLN A 24 36.80 45.48 -27.28
CA GLN A 24 35.58 44.76 -27.60
C GLN A 24 35.39 43.70 -26.52
N GLU A 25 34.54 43.96 -25.55
CA GLU A 25 34.21 42.97 -24.50
C GLU A 25 33.31 41.92 -25.15
N ALA A 26 33.80 40.70 -25.23
CA ALA A 26 32.90 39.58 -25.42
C ALA A 26 31.87 39.61 -24.24
N ARG A 27 30.58 39.70 -24.59
CA ARG A 27 29.52 39.55 -23.56
C ARG A 27 29.71 38.18 -22.94
N ARG A 28 30.31 38.13 -21.75
CA ARG A 28 30.31 36.92 -20.93
C ARG A 28 28.83 36.59 -20.70
N SER A 29 28.33 35.56 -21.38
CA SER A 29 27.01 35.05 -21.08
C SER A 29 27.05 34.60 -19.61
N ARG A 30 26.36 35.32 -18.75
CA ARG A 30 26.19 34.93 -17.33
C ARG A 30 25.17 33.77 -17.27
N THR A 31 25.42 32.69 -17.99
CA THR A 31 24.64 31.46 -17.89
C THR A 31 25.09 30.75 -16.62
N ARG A 32 24.18 30.74 -15.65
CA ARG A 32 24.33 29.83 -14.51
C ARG A 32 24.22 28.40 -15.02
N GLY A 33 24.97 27.48 -14.42
CA GLY A 33 24.86 26.06 -14.71
C GLY A 33 23.40 25.59 -14.55
N ASN A 34 22.93 24.72 -15.42
CA ASN A 34 21.63 24.11 -15.33
C ASN A 34 21.46 23.42 -13.95
N GLY A 35 20.30 23.58 -13.33
CA GLY A 35 20.00 22.95 -12.02
C GLY A 35 20.26 23.82 -10.78
N GLN A 36 20.96 24.96 -10.92
CA GLN A 36 21.31 25.80 -9.74
C GLN A 36 20.17 26.67 -9.21
N GLY A 37 18.97 26.59 -9.79
CA GLY A 37 17.86 27.42 -9.39
C GLY A 37 18.08 28.93 -9.61
N SER A 38 17.17 29.77 -9.12
CA SER A 38 17.22 31.21 -9.24
C SER A 38 16.69 31.88 -7.97
N ALA A 39 17.00 33.20 -7.81
CA ALA A 39 16.41 34.02 -6.75
C ALA A 39 15.97 35.36 -7.32
N TYR A 40 14.80 35.83 -6.90
CA TYR A 40 14.27 37.15 -7.25
C TYR A 40 13.74 37.85 -6.01
N GLN A 41 13.72 39.15 -6.04
CA GLN A 41 13.23 39.99 -4.93
C GLN A 41 11.71 40.13 -5.02
N ARG A 42 11.04 39.96 -3.86
CA ARG A 42 9.60 40.21 -3.71
C ARG A 42 9.39 41.06 -2.48
N GLY A 43 9.11 42.33 -2.71
CA GLY A 43 9.05 43.32 -1.63
C GLY A 43 10.41 43.49 -0.95
N LYS A 44 10.45 43.38 0.38
CA LYS A 44 11.66 43.54 1.20
C LYS A 44 12.49 42.22 1.32
N THR A 45 11.99 41.11 0.80
CA THR A 45 12.62 39.79 0.95
C THR A 45 12.97 39.17 -0.39
N TRP A 46 13.84 38.15 -0.36
CA TRP A 46 14.23 37.36 -1.53
C TRP A 46 13.47 36.04 -1.53
N THR A 47 13.15 35.56 -2.74
CA THR A 47 12.44 34.32 -2.99
C THR A 47 13.35 33.41 -3.82
N ALA A 48 13.61 32.21 -3.31
CA ALA A 48 14.27 31.12 -4.01
C ALA A 48 13.31 30.44 -4.98
N ARG A 49 13.79 30.03 -6.15
CA ARG A 49 13.02 29.27 -7.16
C ARG A 49 13.89 28.16 -7.70
N TRP A 50 13.38 26.93 -7.69
CA TRP A 50 14.09 25.74 -8.20
C TRP A 50 13.15 24.80 -8.94
N THR A 51 13.71 23.89 -9.76
CA THR A 51 12.95 22.84 -10.44
C THR A 51 12.77 21.67 -9.48
N GLU A 52 11.54 21.32 -9.17
CA GLU A 52 11.20 20.15 -8.35
C GLU A 52 11.37 18.87 -9.15
N ARG A 53 10.75 18.83 -10.32
CA ARG A 53 10.84 17.70 -11.26
C ARG A 53 10.61 18.16 -12.69
N THR A 54 11.14 17.38 -13.61
CA THR A 54 10.87 17.50 -15.04
C THR A 54 9.96 16.35 -15.45
N TYR A 55 8.93 16.62 -16.24
CA TYR A 55 7.97 15.62 -16.71
C TYR A 55 7.56 15.91 -18.16
N LEU A 56 7.07 14.88 -18.86
CA LEU A 56 6.47 15.03 -20.17
C LEU A 56 4.98 15.38 -20.00
N ASP A 57 4.49 16.37 -20.75
CA ASP A 57 3.06 16.68 -20.79
C ASP A 57 2.33 15.72 -21.76
N GLU A 58 1.01 15.88 -21.89
CA GLU A 58 0.15 15.07 -22.76
C GLU A 58 0.53 15.15 -24.25
N ASN A 59 1.40 16.10 -24.64
CA ASN A 59 1.89 16.30 -26.00
C ASN A 59 3.38 15.94 -26.12
N ASP A 60 3.92 15.09 -25.27
CA ASP A 60 5.33 14.68 -25.20
C ASP A 60 6.34 15.84 -25.08
N LYS A 61 5.90 17.02 -24.59
CA LYS A 61 6.78 18.15 -24.35
C LYS A 61 7.33 18.12 -22.93
N LEU A 62 8.63 18.32 -22.83
CA LEU A 62 9.33 18.40 -21.55
C LEU A 62 8.88 19.65 -20.78
N ARG A 63 8.25 19.46 -19.63
CA ARG A 63 7.82 20.50 -18.70
C ARG A 63 8.57 20.42 -17.39
N GLN A 64 8.73 21.59 -16.75
CA GLN A 64 9.38 21.67 -15.44
C GLN A 64 8.36 22.14 -14.41
N LYS A 65 8.20 21.38 -13.33
CA LYS A 65 7.46 21.86 -12.17
C LYS A 65 8.42 22.66 -11.30
N MET A 66 8.13 23.95 -11.15
CA MET A 66 8.92 24.88 -10.36
C MET A 66 8.33 25.04 -8.97
N ARG A 67 9.19 25.09 -7.93
CA ARG A 67 8.83 25.50 -6.58
C ARG A 67 9.51 26.79 -6.19
N THR A 68 8.89 27.51 -5.25
CA THR A 68 9.42 28.75 -4.70
C THR A 68 9.33 28.77 -3.19
N LYS A 69 10.29 29.40 -2.53
CA LYS A 69 10.27 29.71 -1.09
C LYS A 69 10.73 31.13 -0.88
N GLY A 70 9.90 31.95 -0.25
CA GLY A 70 10.20 33.34 0.11
C GLY A 70 10.76 33.48 1.52
N GLY A 71 10.96 34.76 1.94
CA GLY A 71 11.35 35.08 3.31
C GLY A 71 12.86 35.16 3.56
N PHE A 72 13.71 35.06 2.52
CA PHE A 72 15.15 35.19 2.68
C PHE A 72 15.57 36.66 2.80
N THR A 73 16.48 36.98 3.72
CA THR A 73 16.99 38.32 3.96
C THR A 73 17.99 38.77 2.87
N SER A 74 18.60 37.83 2.15
CA SER A 74 19.57 38.12 1.11
C SER A 74 19.42 37.25 -0.12
N LYS A 75 19.83 37.80 -1.29
CA LYS A 75 19.88 37.04 -2.56
C LYS A 75 20.78 35.82 -2.46
N ARG A 76 21.92 35.93 -1.74
CA ARG A 76 22.86 34.81 -1.56
C ARG A 76 22.21 33.66 -0.82
N ALA A 77 21.52 33.92 0.28
CA ALA A 77 20.80 32.88 1.05
C ALA A 77 19.70 32.20 0.21
N ALA A 78 18.93 32.98 -0.56
CA ALA A 78 17.90 32.43 -1.45
C ALA A 78 18.52 31.56 -2.56
N LEU A 79 19.65 31.93 -3.13
CA LEU A 79 20.36 31.14 -4.14
C LEU A 79 20.96 29.87 -3.56
N GLN A 80 21.54 29.94 -2.38
CA GLN A 80 22.09 28.76 -1.69
C GLN A 80 20.97 27.75 -1.40
N TYR A 81 19.81 28.22 -0.96
CA TYR A 81 18.63 27.39 -0.77
C TYR A 81 18.11 26.78 -2.09
N ALA A 82 18.07 27.56 -3.17
CA ALA A 82 17.61 27.09 -4.48
C ALA A 82 18.56 26.06 -5.11
N ALA A 83 19.86 26.14 -4.82
CA ALA A 83 20.87 25.18 -5.30
C ALA A 83 20.78 23.83 -4.54
N ASN A 84 20.47 23.88 -3.26
CA ASN A 84 20.31 22.71 -2.41
C ASN A 84 19.01 22.84 -1.61
N PRO A 85 17.84 22.74 -2.28
CA PRO A 85 16.58 22.77 -1.56
C PRO A 85 16.55 21.53 -0.64
N PRO A 86 16.10 21.67 0.61
CA PRO A 86 15.88 20.48 1.42
C PRO A 86 14.95 19.56 0.62
N LYS A 87 15.35 18.34 0.40
CA LYS A 87 14.45 17.32 -0.09
C LYS A 87 13.32 17.30 0.93
N GLU A 88 12.08 17.60 0.48
CA GLU A 88 10.95 17.22 1.31
C GLU A 88 11.18 15.73 1.59
N GLU A 89 11.36 15.39 2.85
CA GLU A 89 11.23 14.01 3.26
C GLU A 89 9.86 13.58 2.75
N GLN A 90 9.87 12.82 1.65
CA GLN A 90 8.64 12.24 1.14
C GLN A 90 8.20 11.33 2.28
N ARG A 91 7.22 11.80 3.04
CA ARG A 91 6.63 11.01 4.10
C ARG A 91 6.30 9.64 3.51
N SER A 92 6.86 8.61 4.10
CA SER A 92 6.54 7.24 3.72
C SER A 92 5.05 7.00 3.97
N PRO A 93 4.35 6.34 3.07
CA PRO A 93 2.95 6.02 3.28
C PRO A 93 2.76 5.22 4.57
N THR A 94 1.65 5.47 5.25
CA THR A 94 1.31 4.78 6.49
C THR A 94 0.78 3.37 6.23
N LEU A 95 0.78 2.53 7.26
CA LEU A 95 0.16 1.21 7.20
C LEU A 95 -1.32 1.30 6.78
N ARG A 96 -2.05 2.32 7.23
CA ARG A 96 -3.44 2.59 6.84
C ARG A 96 -3.58 2.91 5.34
N GLU A 97 -2.66 3.63 4.76
CA GLU A 97 -2.70 3.95 3.33
C GLU A 97 -2.49 2.70 2.48
N TYR A 98 -1.58 1.80 2.87
CA TYR A 98 -1.41 0.50 2.23
C TYR A 98 -2.59 -0.42 2.43
N TYR A 99 -3.22 -0.40 3.62
CA TYR A 99 -4.45 -1.15 3.85
C TYR A 99 -5.59 -0.68 2.93
N LYS A 100 -5.76 0.64 2.72
CA LYS A 100 -6.72 1.17 1.76
C LYS A 100 -6.44 0.72 0.32
N THR A 101 -5.17 0.62 -0.06
CA THR A 101 -4.78 0.08 -1.36
C THR A 101 -5.10 -1.41 -1.47
N TYR A 102 -4.82 -2.20 -0.43
CA TYR A 102 -5.20 -3.61 -0.33
C TYR A 102 -6.72 -3.81 -0.49
N LEU A 103 -7.55 -2.98 0.15
CA LEU A 103 -9.01 -3.05 0.03
C LEU A 103 -9.53 -2.82 -1.40
N ARG A 104 -8.76 -2.13 -2.24
CA ARG A 104 -9.12 -1.88 -3.66
C ARG A 104 -8.63 -2.96 -4.62
N GLY A 105 -7.78 -3.86 -4.16
CA GLY A 105 -7.15 -4.92 -4.95
C GLY A 105 -7.51 -6.31 -4.46
N ASP A 106 -6.54 -7.03 -3.93
CA ASP A 106 -6.63 -8.44 -3.55
C ASP A 106 -7.82 -8.77 -2.62
N TYR A 107 -8.18 -7.84 -1.75
CA TYR A 107 -9.30 -7.98 -0.83
C TYR A 107 -10.63 -8.29 -1.55
N LEU A 108 -10.89 -7.69 -2.72
CA LEU A 108 -12.15 -7.87 -3.46
C LEU A 108 -12.33 -9.30 -3.99
N SER A 109 -11.24 -10.05 -4.13
CA SER A 109 -11.26 -11.44 -4.57
C SER A 109 -11.58 -12.43 -3.44
N LEU A 110 -11.61 -11.96 -2.19
CA LEU A 110 -11.84 -12.79 -1.01
C LEU A 110 -13.34 -13.09 -0.82
N SER A 111 -13.64 -14.23 -0.18
CA SER A 111 -14.99 -14.51 0.30
C SER A 111 -15.40 -13.52 1.41
N ALA A 112 -16.71 -13.30 1.61
CA ALA A 112 -17.22 -12.39 2.63
C ALA A 112 -16.67 -12.66 4.04
N ASP A 113 -16.53 -13.95 4.42
CA ASP A 113 -15.96 -14.34 5.73
C ASP A 113 -14.50 -13.90 5.85
N ARG A 114 -13.71 -14.04 4.77
CA ARG A 114 -12.30 -13.61 4.74
C ARG A 114 -12.16 -12.10 4.72
N GLN A 115 -13.07 -11.40 4.06
CA GLN A 115 -13.15 -9.95 4.10
C GLN A 115 -13.39 -9.46 5.53
N GLY A 116 -14.40 -10.00 6.21
CA GLY A 116 -14.69 -9.67 7.61
C GLY A 116 -13.54 -10.02 8.57
N ALA A 117 -12.81 -11.11 8.32
CA ALA A 117 -11.63 -11.46 9.10
C ALA A 117 -10.48 -10.44 8.89
N ALA A 118 -10.25 -9.99 7.66
CA ALA A 118 -9.23 -8.97 7.35
C ALA A 118 -9.55 -7.62 7.97
N GLU A 119 -10.82 -7.20 7.96
CA GLU A 119 -11.26 -5.95 8.59
C GLU A 119 -11.05 -5.98 10.09
N LYS A 120 -11.50 -7.06 10.77
CA LYS A 120 -11.29 -7.25 12.21
C LYS A 120 -9.80 -7.32 12.56
N ALA A 121 -8.99 -7.94 11.72
CA ALA A 121 -7.55 -8.02 11.91
C ALA A 121 -6.90 -6.63 11.84
N PHE A 122 -7.28 -5.80 10.85
CA PHE A 122 -6.76 -4.44 10.74
C PHE A 122 -7.21 -3.55 11.90
N GLU A 123 -8.48 -3.64 12.33
CA GLU A 123 -8.98 -2.87 13.47
C GLU A 123 -8.19 -3.14 14.75
N ARG A 124 -7.74 -4.39 14.96
CA ARG A 124 -6.88 -4.73 16.09
C ARG A 124 -5.47 -4.12 16.02
N MET A 125 -5.07 -3.64 14.84
CA MET A 125 -3.78 -2.99 14.60
C MET A 125 -3.88 -1.46 14.51
N ARG A 126 -5.02 -0.87 14.88
CA ARG A 126 -5.27 0.58 14.77
C ARG A 126 -4.22 1.46 15.45
N GLU A 127 -3.57 0.96 16.52
CA GLU A 127 -2.53 1.69 17.25
C GLU A 127 -1.29 2.01 16.41
N ILE A 128 -0.99 1.16 15.41
CA ILE A 128 0.14 1.32 14.50
C ILE A 128 -0.30 1.74 13.09
N ALA A 129 -1.61 1.85 12.85
CA ALA A 129 -2.16 2.08 11.51
C ALA A 129 -1.69 3.39 10.88
N ASP A 130 -1.51 4.44 11.67
CA ASP A 130 -1.13 5.77 11.20
C ASP A 130 0.38 6.03 11.25
N ARG A 131 1.18 5.01 11.56
CA ARG A 131 2.65 5.06 11.47
C ARG A 131 3.11 4.80 10.05
N GLU A 132 4.21 5.43 9.68
CA GLU A 132 4.90 5.16 8.41
C GLU A 132 5.39 3.72 8.39
N ILE A 133 5.19 3.02 7.26
CA ILE A 133 5.43 1.57 7.18
C ILE A 133 6.90 1.19 7.34
N ASP A 134 7.81 2.06 6.91
CA ASP A 134 9.26 1.89 7.04
C ASP A 134 9.79 2.23 8.44
N ALA A 135 9.03 3.02 9.23
CA ALA A 135 9.35 3.36 10.61
C ALA A 135 8.89 2.31 11.63
N LEU A 136 8.09 1.32 11.20
CA LEU A 136 7.64 0.23 12.06
C LEU A 136 8.76 -0.77 12.34
N THR A 137 8.85 -1.24 13.59
CA THR A 137 9.78 -2.29 13.99
C THR A 137 9.05 -3.61 14.26
N ILE A 138 9.78 -4.73 14.14
CA ILE A 138 9.23 -6.06 14.44
C ILE A 138 8.70 -6.12 15.88
N ALA A 139 9.43 -5.54 16.84
CA ALA A 139 9.03 -5.53 18.25
C ALA A 139 7.70 -4.79 18.47
N GLN A 140 7.50 -3.64 17.84
CA GLN A 140 6.24 -2.89 17.94
C GLN A 140 5.06 -3.66 17.34
N ILE A 141 5.26 -4.28 16.18
CA ILE A 141 4.22 -5.07 15.52
C ILE A 141 3.88 -6.30 16.36
N GLN A 142 4.90 -7.02 16.87
CA GLN A 142 4.71 -8.21 17.69
C GLN A 142 3.95 -7.87 18.99
N ASP A 143 4.31 -6.80 19.67
CA ASP A 143 3.66 -6.33 20.89
C ASP A 143 2.17 -6.03 20.66
N VAL A 144 1.83 -5.32 19.57
CA VAL A 144 0.42 -5.04 19.22
C VAL A 144 -0.36 -6.33 18.93
N ILE A 145 0.25 -7.28 18.22
CA ILE A 145 -0.38 -8.57 17.94
C ILE A 145 -0.61 -9.36 19.23
N ASP A 146 0.39 -9.41 20.11
CA ASP A 146 0.32 -10.19 21.34
C ASP A 146 -0.72 -9.63 22.33
N ARG A 147 -0.86 -8.30 22.40
CA ARG A 147 -1.87 -7.65 23.23
C ARG A 147 -3.30 -7.76 22.68
N ASN A 148 -3.47 -7.68 21.37
CA ASN A 148 -4.79 -7.55 20.73
C ASN A 148 -5.34 -8.87 20.13
N ALA A 149 -4.60 -9.98 20.22
CA ALA A 149 -5.03 -11.28 19.72
C ALA A 149 -4.68 -12.41 20.67
N SER A 150 -5.71 -13.10 21.18
CA SER A 150 -5.56 -14.24 22.10
C SER A 150 -5.39 -15.58 21.41
N THR A 151 -5.88 -15.75 20.16
CA THR A 151 -5.87 -17.03 19.46
C THR A 151 -4.89 -17.04 18.30
N TYR A 152 -4.38 -18.24 17.96
CA TYR A 152 -3.51 -18.47 16.81
C TYR A 152 -4.12 -17.89 15.51
N TYR A 153 -5.38 -18.18 15.23
CA TYR A 153 -6.04 -17.77 13.98
C TYR A 153 -6.17 -16.25 13.87
N THR A 154 -6.52 -15.57 14.96
CA THR A 154 -6.59 -14.11 14.99
C THR A 154 -5.22 -13.48 14.71
N ARG A 155 -4.15 -14.00 15.33
CA ARG A 155 -2.78 -13.55 15.08
C ARG A 155 -2.35 -13.80 13.63
N LYS A 156 -2.73 -14.96 13.08
CA LYS A 156 -2.47 -15.33 11.70
C LYS A 156 -3.16 -14.38 10.71
N ASP A 157 -4.41 -13.99 10.97
CA ASP A 157 -5.13 -13.04 10.13
C ASP A 157 -4.47 -11.65 10.17
N MET A 158 -4.06 -11.15 11.36
CA MET A 158 -3.29 -9.91 11.48
C MET A 158 -1.97 -9.97 10.70
N LYS A 159 -1.21 -11.05 10.84
CA LYS A 159 0.03 -11.30 10.08
C LYS A 159 -0.22 -11.31 8.58
N THR A 160 -1.33 -11.89 8.12
CA THR A 160 -1.70 -11.97 6.70
C THR A 160 -1.97 -10.58 6.12
N VAL A 161 -2.78 -9.76 6.80
CA VAL A 161 -3.08 -8.39 6.39
C VAL A 161 -1.80 -7.54 6.33
N LEU A 162 -0.97 -7.62 7.37
CA LEU A 162 0.34 -6.96 7.38
C LEU A 162 1.22 -7.38 6.20
N SER A 163 1.24 -8.67 5.89
CA SER A 163 2.04 -9.18 4.78
C SER A 163 1.60 -8.60 3.43
N HIS A 164 0.30 -8.45 3.19
CA HIS A 164 -0.22 -7.77 2.00
C HIS A 164 0.22 -6.30 1.95
N CYS A 165 0.09 -5.57 3.05
CA CYS A 165 0.54 -4.17 3.12
C CYS A 165 2.04 -4.03 2.86
N TYR A 166 2.88 -4.87 3.45
CA TYR A 166 4.32 -4.85 3.21
C TYR A 166 4.69 -5.25 1.78
N ASN A 167 3.99 -6.20 1.16
CA ASN A 167 4.23 -6.56 -0.24
C ASN A 167 3.93 -5.39 -1.18
N LEU A 168 2.87 -4.63 -0.94
CA LEU A 168 2.57 -3.40 -1.67
C LEU A 168 3.66 -2.34 -1.46
N ALA A 169 4.11 -2.14 -0.22
CA ALA A 169 5.19 -1.19 0.09
C ALA A 169 6.52 -1.56 -0.58
N ILE A 170 6.83 -2.86 -0.71
CA ILE A 170 8.00 -3.35 -1.44
C ILE A 170 7.86 -3.08 -2.93
N ALA A 171 6.68 -3.33 -3.51
CA ALA A 171 6.41 -3.07 -4.92
C ALA A 171 6.58 -1.59 -5.26
N GLU A 172 6.21 -0.68 -4.34
CA GLU A 172 6.38 0.77 -4.46
C GLU A 172 7.77 1.27 -4.02
N LYS A 173 8.68 0.37 -3.65
CA LYS A 173 10.06 0.68 -3.21
C LYS A 173 10.14 1.56 -1.95
N GLN A 174 9.14 1.54 -1.10
CA GLN A 174 9.14 2.26 0.18
C GLN A 174 9.87 1.46 1.27
N THR A 175 9.89 0.14 1.16
CA THR A 175 10.68 -0.75 2.02
C THR A 175 11.27 -1.88 1.19
N THR A 176 12.27 -2.56 1.73
CA THR A 176 12.92 -3.72 1.07
C THR A 176 12.56 -5.03 1.75
N VAL A 177 11.97 -4.98 2.95
CA VAL A 177 11.74 -6.16 3.79
C VAL A 177 10.27 -6.23 4.22
N ASN A 178 9.68 -7.40 4.09
CA ASN A 178 8.37 -7.70 4.64
C ASN A 178 8.51 -8.15 6.11
N LEU A 179 8.32 -7.23 7.05
CA LEU A 179 8.45 -7.50 8.48
C LEU A 179 7.42 -8.51 9.01
N ALA A 180 6.28 -8.65 8.36
CA ALA A 180 5.28 -9.64 8.75
C ALA A 180 5.81 -11.08 8.72
N LYS A 181 6.81 -11.39 7.90
CA LYS A 181 7.43 -12.73 7.84
C LYS A 181 8.07 -13.14 9.17
N TYR A 182 8.60 -12.17 9.92
CA TYR A 182 9.33 -12.39 11.18
C TYR A 182 8.41 -12.41 12.41
N ILE A 183 7.12 -12.16 12.25
CA ILE A 183 6.15 -12.24 13.36
C ILE A 183 6.02 -13.70 13.80
N LYS A 184 6.24 -13.92 15.09
CA LYS A 184 6.09 -15.21 15.73
C LYS A 184 4.62 -15.48 16.04
N LEU A 185 4.15 -16.66 15.68
CA LEU A 185 2.84 -17.15 16.07
C LEU A 185 3.01 -18.20 17.17
N PRO A 186 2.07 -18.31 18.13
CA PRO A 186 2.10 -19.40 19.09
C PRO A 186 1.94 -20.74 18.37
N GLU A 187 2.33 -21.80 19.01
CA GLU A 187 2.07 -23.14 18.50
C GLU A 187 0.56 -23.39 18.43
N LEU A 188 0.14 -24.03 17.35
CA LEU A 188 -1.24 -24.45 17.20
C LEU A 188 -1.44 -25.74 17.98
N GLU A 189 -2.21 -25.70 19.06
CA GLU A 189 -2.67 -26.92 19.70
C GLU A 189 -3.66 -27.62 18.76
N GLU A 190 -3.23 -28.69 18.13
CA GLU A 190 -4.11 -29.54 17.35
C GLU A 190 -4.97 -30.37 18.31
N LYS A 191 -6.18 -29.89 18.56
CA LYS A 191 -7.20 -30.70 19.24
C LYS A 191 -7.79 -31.65 18.20
N THR A 192 -7.49 -32.93 18.32
CA THR A 192 -8.16 -33.96 17.54
C THR A 192 -9.60 -34.06 18.05
N PRO A 193 -10.61 -33.69 17.23
CA PRO A 193 -11.99 -33.85 17.67
C PRO A 193 -12.34 -35.30 17.87
N GLU A 194 -12.96 -35.63 18.99
CA GLU A 194 -13.47 -36.95 19.23
C GLU A 194 -14.71 -37.19 18.36
N PRO A 195 -14.79 -38.29 17.62
CA PRO A 195 -15.97 -38.64 16.84
C PRO A 195 -17.14 -38.97 17.75
N PHE A 196 -18.36 -38.75 17.27
CA PHE A 196 -19.55 -39.20 17.98
C PHE A 196 -19.55 -40.71 18.11
N THR A 197 -19.82 -41.21 19.32
CA THR A 197 -19.97 -42.62 19.59
C THR A 197 -21.40 -43.09 19.24
N ASP A 198 -21.60 -44.41 19.06
CA ASP A 198 -22.93 -44.98 18.85
C ASP A 198 -23.89 -44.62 19.98
N THR A 199 -23.38 -44.52 21.20
CA THR A 199 -24.15 -44.11 22.37
C THR A 199 -24.62 -42.63 22.25
N ASP A 200 -23.78 -41.77 21.74
CA ASP A 200 -24.13 -40.35 21.53
C ASP A 200 -25.18 -40.20 20.43
N VAL A 201 -25.05 -40.99 19.36
CA VAL A 201 -26.04 -40.99 18.26
C VAL A 201 -27.41 -41.48 18.77
N LYS A 202 -27.46 -42.52 19.62
CA LYS A 202 -28.71 -42.99 20.25
C LYS A 202 -29.36 -41.89 21.09
N LYS A 203 -28.59 -41.19 21.92
CA LYS A 203 -29.09 -40.06 22.72
C LYS A 203 -29.63 -38.93 21.83
N LEU A 204 -29.01 -38.64 20.71
CA LEU A 204 -29.50 -37.66 19.73
C LEU A 204 -30.84 -38.08 19.15
N TRP A 205 -31.02 -39.38 18.79
CA TRP A 205 -32.31 -39.87 18.32
C TRP A 205 -33.42 -39.79 19.39
N GLU A 206 -33.13 -40.10 20.63
CA GLU A 206 -34.07 -39.94 21.74
C GLU A 206 -34.48 -38.49 21.96
N ALA A 207 -33.52 -37.57 21.84
CA ALA A 207 -33.74 -36.16 22.00
C ALA A 207 -34.48 -35.49 20.79
N TYR A 208 -34.38 -36.10 19.61
CA TYR A 208 -35.05 -35.61 18.39
C TYR A 208 -36.57 -35.54 18.54
N ALA A 209 -37.20 -36.42 19.33
CA ALA A 209 -38.61 -36.38 19.62
C ALA A 209 -39.03 -35.11 20.38
N LYS A 210 -38.10 -34.46 21.08
CA LYS A 210 -38.36 -33.24 21.85
C LYS A 210 -37.92 -31.98 21.16
N ASP A 211 -36.84 -32.07 20.37
CA ASP A 211 -36.24 -30.95 19.64
C ASP A 211 -35.86 -31.35 18.21
N HIS A 212 -36.64 -30.88 17.26
CA HIS A 212 -36.43 -31.16 15.84
C HIS A 212 -35.14 -30.56 15.27
N PHE A 213 -34.50 -29.59 15.97
CA PHE A 213 -33.18 -29.08 15.58
C PHE A 213 -32.09 -30.16 15.60
N ILE A 214 -32.27 -31.18 16.44
CA ILE A 214 -31.38 -32.35 16.49
C ILE A 214 -31.33 -33.09 15.16
N GLY A 215 -32.44 -33.06 14.38
CA GLY A 215 -32.45 -33.60 13.02
C GLY A 215 -31.41 -32.97 12.09
N PHE A 216 -31.10 -31.67 12.29
CA PHE A 216 -30.03 -31.01 11.57
C PHE A 216 -28.64 -31.61 11.91
N ILE A 217 -28.40 -31.91 13.22
CA ILE A 217 -27.15 -32.53 13.66
C ILE A 217 -27.05 -33.97 13.14
N LEU A 218 -28.12 -34.78 13.25
CA LEU A 218 -28.16 -36.13 12.75
C LEU A 218 -27.91 -36.19 11.24
N THR A 219 -28.49 -35.27 10.49
CA THR A 219 -28.25 -35.19 9.05
C THR A 219 -26.79 -34.89 8.74
N MET A 220 -26.13 -34.01 9.49
CA MET A 220 -24.68 -33.76 9.31
C MET A 220 -23.84 -35.02 9.64
N ILE A 221 -24.19 -35.76 10.69
CA ILE A 221 -23.47 -36.99 11.08
C ILE A 221 -23.57 -38.03 9.96
N TYR A 222 -24.77 -38.28 9.45
CA TYR A 222 -25.00 -39.31 8.43
C TYR A 222 -24.52 -38.97 7.03
N THR A 223 -24.58 -37.68 6.66
CA THR A 223 -24.23 -37.23 5.31
C THR A 223 -22.81 -36.69 5.19
N GLY A 224 -22.19 -36.32 6.32
CA GLY A 224 -20.90 -35.62 6.33
C GLY A 224 -21.00 -34.20 5.76
N MET A 225 -22.18 -33.65 5.57
CA MET A 225 -22.38 -32.28 5.08
C MET A 225 -21.93 -31.27 6.13
N MET A 226 -21.34 -30.17 5.64
CA MET A 226 -21.04 -29.02 6.49
C MET A 226 -22.31 -28.24 6.82
N PRO A 227 -22.38 -27.55 7.98
CA PRO A 227 -23.58 -26.76 8.37
C PRO A 227 -24.04 -25.81 7.27
N GLY A 228 -23.14 -25.10 6.60
CA GLY A 228 -23.47 -24.18 5.52
C GLY A 228 -23.96 -24.84 4.23
N GLU A 229 -23.62 -26.12 4.02
CA GLU A 229 -24.14 -26.93 2.89
C GLU A 229 -25.58 -27.37 3.20
N LEU A 230 -25.80 -27.87 4.42
CA LEU A 230 -27.13 -28.33 4.85
C LEU A 230 -28.14 -27.18 4.90
N LEU A 231 -27.75 -25.98 5.37
CA LEU A 231 -28.63 -24.80 5.37
C LEU A 231 -29.06 -24.33 3.97
N LYS A 232 -28.32 -24.70 2.94
CA LYS A 232 -28.63 -24.38 1.53
C LYS A 232 -29.31 -25.53 0.80
N LEU A 233 -29.49 -26.68 1.44
CA LEU A 233 -30.16 -27.83 0.84
C LEU A 233 -31.60 -27.53 0.59
N LYS A 234 -32.03 -27.77 -0.64
CA LYS A 234 -33.42 -27.62 -1.08
C LYS A 234 -34.05 -28.99 -1.36
N LYS A 235 -35.37 -29.07 -1.34
CA LYS A 235 -36.09 -30.33 -1.58
C LYS A 235 -35.85 -30.91 -2.98
N ASP A 236 -35.62 -30.05 -3.97
CA ASP A 236 -35.28 -30.45 -5.35
C ASP A 236 -33.88 -31.04 -5.51
N MET A 237 -33.06 -30.92 -4.47
CA MET A 237 -31.71 -31.52 -4.39
C MET A 237 -31.74 -32.92 -3.73
N ILE A 238 -32.90 -33.41 -3.32
CA ILE A 238 -33.06 -34.70 -2.65
C ILE A 238 -33.87 -35.63 -3.54
N ASP A 239 -33.27 -36.72 -3.95
CA ASP A 239 -33.96 -37.82 -4.62
C ASP A 239 -34.50 -38.80 -3.56
N PHE A 240 -35.77 -38.70 -3.23
CA PHE A 240 -36.39 -39.52 -2.21
C PHE A 240 -36.62 -40.96 -2.67
N GLU A 241 -36.63 -41.25 -3.99
CA GLU A 241 -36.76 -42.59 -4.51
C GLU A 241 -35.47 -43.38 -4.39
N LYS A 242 -34.32 -42.69 -4.61
CA LYS A 242 -32.99 -43.28 -4.50
C LYS A 242 -32.35 -43.05 -3.13
N ASN A 243 -32.97 -42.26 -2.25
CA ASN A 243 -32.39 -41.82 -0.99
C ASN A 243 -31.03 -41.13 -1.14
N GLU A 244 -30.89 -40.29 -2.16
CA GLU A 244 -29.62 -39.60 -2.49
C GLU A 244 -29.81 -38.06 -2.40
N ILE A 245 -28.73 -37.39 -2.01
CA ILE A 245 -28.63 -35.94 -2.08
C ILE A 245 -27.78 -35.59 -3.29
N VAL A 246 -28.39 -34.95 -4.29
CA VAL A 246 -27.71 -34.54 -5.52
C VAL A 246 -27.28 -33.09 -5.43
N ARG A 247 -25.98 -32.80 -5.67
CA ARG A 247 -25.41 -31.45 -5.68
C ARG A 247 -25.34 -30.71 -4.33
N GLY A 248 -25.13 -31.44 -3.22
CA GLY A 248 -25.11 -30.86 -1.87
C GLY A 248 -23.81 -30.14 -1.48
N GLY A 249 -22.68 -30.37 -2.17
CA GLY A 249 -21.36 -29.87 -1.77
C GLY A 249 -21.01 -28.47 -2.30
N ILE A 250 -20.41 -27.62 -1.46
CA ILE A 250 -20.06 -26.24 -1.83
C ILE A 250 -18.56 -25.97 -1.80
N LYS A 251 -17.82 -26.62 -0.89
CA LYS A 251 -16.47 -26.21 -0.50
C LYS A 251 -15.35 -26.60 -1.48
N THR A 252 -15.45 -27.72 -2.18
CA THR A 252 -14.43 -28.17 -3.13
C THR A 252 -15.06 -28.60 -4.45
N LYS A 253 -14.26 -28.57 -5.55
CA LYS A 253 -14.74 -29.03 -6.87
C LYS A 253 -15.28 -30.45 -6.80
N LYS A 254 -14.58 -31.35 -6.10
CA LYS A 254 -15.00 -32.75 -5.90
C LYS A 254 -16.34 -32.87 -5.15
N ARG A 255 -16.62 -32.01 -4.15
CA ARG A 255 -17.90 -31.97 -3.41
C ARG A 255 -19.04 -31.30 -4.17
N LYS A 256 -18.75 -30.57 -5.25
CA LYS A 256 -19.79 -29.95 -6.12
C LYS A 256 -20.31 -30.93 -7.15
N GLU A 257 -19.59 -31.99 -7.40
CA GLU A 257 -19.85 -33.00 -8.42
C GLU A 257 -20.47 -34.28 -7.83
N THR A 258 -20.48 -34.42 -6.50
CA THR A 258 -21.14 -35.49 -5.75
C THR A 258 -22.50 -35.04 -5.29
#